data_d44e748af13319c4d31fcf0015459d3d
#
_entry.id   d44e748af13319c4d31fcf0015459d3d
#
_cell.length_a   1.000
_cell.length_b   1.000
_cell.length_c   1.000
_cell.angle_alpha   90.00
_cell.angle_beta   90.00
_cell.angle_gamma   90.00
#
_symmetry.space_group_name_H-M   'P 1'
#
loop_
_entity.id
_entity.type
_entity.pdbx_description
1 polymer ?
#
loop_
_entity_poly.entity_id
_entity_poly.type
_entity_poly.pdbx_seq_one_letter_code
_entity_poly.pdbx_strand_id
1 'polypeptide(L)'
;MLNYSASEENYIKAIYRLQRQDGTVTTNELAHELKTKPASVTDMMKKLKLKKLLRYQPYQGFRLTQEGGKVALGIIRRHRLWEYFLAEKLKFTWDEVHEVAEDLEHVSSKKLIDKLDEFLGFPRVDPHGDPIPDAHGRMETSKKIILTELPAGTPAVVSNVINQSTAILELLEHKKIIIGTRLEVKKKFEFDESLEIRIGRQPAFTISHQLAENIFVQLV
;
A
#
# COMPACT_ATOMS: atom_id res chain seq x y z
N MET A 1 -21.78 -10.10 -13.30
CA MET A 1 -20.93 -9.20 -12.50
C MET A 1 -21.05 -7.79 -13.10
N LEU A 2 -21.15 -6.75 -12.26
CA LEU A 2 -21.05 -5.39 -12.74
C LEU A 2 -19.59 -5.17 -13.21
N ASN A 3 -19.42 -4.87 -14.50
CA ASN A 3 -18.11 -4.48 -15.01
C ASN A 3 -17.88 -3.00 -14.70
N TYR A 4 -16.78 -2.70 -14.07
CA TYR A 4 -16.31 -1.34 -13.83
C TYR A 4 -15.26 -0.97 -14.87
N SER A 5 -15.25 0.30 -15.30
CA SER A 5 -14.13 0.78 -16.13
C SER A 5 -12.88 0.97 -15.29
N ALA A 6 -11.70 0.94 -15.90
CA ALA A 6 -10.43 1.21 -15.21
C ALA A 6 -10.48 2.53 -14.41
N SER A 7 -11.05 3.59 -15.00
CA SER A 7 -11.23 4.85 -14.28
C SER A 7 -12.12 4.71 -13.03
N GLU A 8 -13.23 3.96 -13.10
CA GLU A 8 -14.07 3.71 -11.91
C GLU A 8 -13.31 2.92 -10.83
N GLU A 9 -12.55 1.92 -11.24
CA GLU A 9 -11.72 1.12 -10.32
C GLU A 9 -10.65 1.97 -9.64
N ASN A 10 -9.96 2.85 -10.38
CA ASN A 10 -8.96 3.76 -9.82
C ASN A 10 -9.57 4.70 -8.78
N TYR A 11 -10.76 5.26 -9.06
CA TYR A 11 -11.47 6.10 -8.08
C TYR A 11 -11.86 5.32 -6.83
N ILE A 12 -12.38 4.10 -6.97
CA ILE A 12 -12.77 3.25 -5.83
C ILE A 12 -11.53 2.91 -4.98
N LYS A 13 -10.40 2.55 -5.61
CA LYS A 13 -9.12 2.27 -4.94
C LYS A 13 -8.60 3.50 -4.17
N ALA A 14 -8.61 4.67 -4.80
CA ALA A 14 -8.18 5.92 -4.18
C ALA A 14 -9.07 6.31 -2.98
N ILE A 15 -10.40 6.21 -3.10
CA ILE A 15 -11.32 6.47 -1.98
C ILE A 15 -11.04 5.50 -0.82
N TYR A 16 -10.81 4.22 -1.10
CA TYR A 16 -10.52 3.24 -0.06
C TYR A 16 -9.22 3.58 0.70
N ARG A 17 -8.17 4.01 -0.01
CA ARG A 17 -6.90 4.43 0.59
C ARG A 17 -7.07 5.64 1.50
N LEU A 18 -7.67 6.71 0.98
CA LEU A 18 -7.88 7.97 1.71
C LEU A 18 -8.83 7.79 2.90
N GLN A 19 -9.92 7.04 2.73
CA GLN A 19 -10.91 6.80 3.77
C GLN A 19 -10.35 6.07 5.00
N ARG A 20 -9.28 5.28 4.86
CA ARG A 20 -8.61 4.60 5.98
C ARG A 20 -7.96 5.57 6.96
N GLN A 21 -7.61 6.77 6.51
CA GLN A 21 -7.00 7.78 7.35
C GLN A 21 -8.06 8.55 8.15
N ASP A 22 -9.09 9.10 7.48
CA ASP A 22 -10.03 10.06 8.08
C ASP A 22 -11.51 9.63 8.04
N GLY A 23 -11.82 8.47 7.47
CA GLY A 23 -13.18 7.92 7.43
C GLY A 23 -14.08 8.47 6.31
N THR A 24 -13.88 9.67 5.82
CA THR A 24 -14.56 10.31 4.67
C THR A 24 -13.54 10.96 3.74
N VAL A 25 -13.91 11.15 2.48
CA VAL A 25 -13.02 11.69 1.45
C VAL A 25 -13.71 12.84 0.73
N THR A 26 -13.03 13.97 0.61
CA THR A 26 -13.53 15.13 -0.10
C THR A 26 -13.22 15.09 -1.60
N THR A 27 -13.94 15.89 -2.37
CA THR A 27 -13.66 16.06 -3.82
C THR A 27 -12.24 16.57 -4.08
N ASN A 28 -11.75 17.48 -3.23
CA ASN A 28 -10.42 18.09 -3.41
C ASN A 28 -9.28 17.09 -3.11
N GLU A 29 -9.42 16.27 -2.06
CA GLU A 29 -8.46 15.19 -1.75
C GLU A 29 -8.36 14.20 -2.91
N LEU A 30 -9.51 13.75 -3.44
CA LEU A 30 -9.53 12.88 -4.61
C LEU A 30 -8.95 13.53 -5.87
N ALA A 31 -9.23 14.81 -6.10
CA ALA A 31 -8.67 15.54 -7.23
C ALA A 31 -7.14 15.62 -7.15
N HIS A 32 -6.61 15.85 -5.95
CA HIS A 32 -5.18 15.88 -5.69
C HIS A 32 -4.55 14.48 -5.87
N GLU A 33 -5.12 13.47 -5.22
CA GLU A 33 -4.63 12.07 -5.28
C GLU A 33 -4.59 11.52 -6.70
N LEU A 34 -5.66 11.76 -7.47
CA LEU A 34 -5.79 11.28 -8.85
C LEU A 34 -5.25 12.25 -9.91
N LYS A 35 -4.60 13.36 -9.48
CA LYS A 35 -4.05 14.42 -10.36
C LYS A 35 -5.06 14.86 -11.43
N THR A 36 -6.32 15.09 -11.04
CA THR A 36 -7.42 15.42 -11.93
C THR A 36 -8.19 16.67 -11.48
N LYS A 37 -9.17 17.12 -12.27
CA LYS A 37 -9.97 18.31 -11.94
C LYS A 37 -11.12 17.97 -10.97
N PRO A 38 -11.46 18.83 -9.99
CA PRO A 38 -12.58 18.61 -9.07
C PRO A 38 -13.92 18.36 -9.76
N ALA A 39 -14.16 18.96 -10.93
CA ALA A 39 -15.38 18.73 -11.72
C ALA A 39 -15.48 17.27 -12.18
N SER A 40 -14.38 16.69 -12.69
CA SER A 40 -14.34 15.28 -13.11
C SER A 40 -14.57 14.34 -11.94
N VAL A 41 -14.02 14.68 -10.76
CA VAL A 41 -14.29 13.93 -9.51
C VAL A 41 -15.76 13.96 -9.17
N THR A 42 -16.39 15.15 -9.20
CA THR A 42 -17.81 15.29 -8.87
C THR A 42 -18.70 14.42 -9.76
N ASP A 43 -18.42 14.37 -11.07
CA ASP A 43 -19.21 13.56 -12.00
C ASP A 43 -18.98 12.06 -11.77
N MET A 44 -17.75 11.64 -11.50
CA MET A 44 -17.48 10.25 -11.14
C MET A 44 -18.16 9.86 -9.83
N MET A 45 -18.17 10.74 -8.81
CA MET A 45 -18.86 10.48 -7.55
C MET A 45 -20.37 10.28 -7.74
N LYS A 46 -21.02 11.08 -8.61
CA LYS A 46 -22.42 10.87 -8.97
C LYS A 46 -22.64 9.49 -9.62
N LYS A 47 -21.75 9.10 -10.53
CA LYS A 47 -21.80 7.80 -11.22
C LYS A 47 -21.64 6.62 -10.25
N LEU A 48 -20.66 6.67 -9.37
CA LEU A 48 -20.42 5.63 -8.36
C LEU A 48 -21.54 5.57 -7.31
N LYS A 49 -22.14 6.71 -6.95
CA LYS A 49 -23.32 6.77 -6.07
C LYS A 49 -24.53 6.09 -6.72
N LEU A 50 -24.78 6.31 -8.02
CA LEU A 50 -25.86 5.63 -8.77
C LEU A 50 -25.65 4.10 -8.78
N LYS A 51 -24.40 3.65 -8.84
CA LYS A 51 -24.03 2.22 -8.72
C LYS A 51 -24.08 1.69 -7.26
N LYS A 52 -24.51 2.51 -6.31
CA LYS A 52 -24.61 2.18 -4.86
C LYS A 52 -23.28 1.83 -4.21
N LEU A 53 -22.16 2.28 -4.75
CA LEU A 53 -20.81 2.02 -4.22
C LEU A 53 -20.36 3.10 -3.24
N LEU A 54 -21.00 4.29 -3.28
CA LEU A 54 -20.70 5.43 -2.41
C LEU A 54 -21.93 5.92 -1.67
N ARG A 55 -21.68 6.48 -0.48
CA ARG A 55 -22.62 7.34 0.26
C ARG A 55 -22.02 8.74 0.37
N TYR A 56 -22.86 9.76 0.20
CA TYR A 56 -22.52 11.14 0.46
C TYR A 56 -22.91 11.49 1.89
N GLN A 57 -22.01 12.11 2.63
CA GLN A 57 -22.28 12.67 3.95
C GLN A 57 -22.19 14.20 3.84
N PRO A 58 -23.29 14.93 4.11
CA PRO A 58 -23.29 16.39 4.03
C PRO A 58 -22.15 16.98 4.85
N TYR A 59 -21.45 17.94 4.28
CA TYR A 59 -20.30 18.66 4.85
C TYR A 59 -19.05 17.82 5.16
N GLN A 60 -19.11 16.47 5.07
CA GLN A 60 -18.00 15.58 5.38
C GLN A 60 -17.37 14.94 4.14
N GLY A 61 -18.12 14.79 3.05
CA GLY A 61 -17.62 14.19 1.83
C GLY A 61 -18.25 12.85 1.47
N PHE A 62 -17.47 11.95 0.92
CA PHE A 62 -17.92 10.65 0.41
C PHE A 62 -17.31 9.51 1.22
N ARG A 63 -18.05 8.41 1.28
CA ARG A 63 -17.60 7.17 1.90
C ARG A 63 -18.05 5.98 1.06
N LEU A 64 -17.18 4.96 0.94
CA LEU A 64 -17.57 3.69 0.32
C LEU A 64 -18.70 3.02 1.12
N THR A 65 -19.64 2.41 0.42
CA THR A 65 -20.58 1.45 1.01
C THR A 65 -19.83 0.14 1.31
N GLN A 66 -20.50 -0.78 2.01
CA GLN A 66 -19.94 -2.12 2.19
C GLN A 66 -19.61 -2.79 0.84
N GLU A 67 -20.48 -2.60 -0.16
CA GLU A 67 -20.29 -3.15 -1.50
C GLU A 67 -19.12 -2.46 -2.22
N GLY A 68 -19.01 -1.12 -2.11
CA GLY A 68 -17.86 -0.36 -2.60
C GLY A 68 -16.54 -0.82 -1.97
N GLY A 69 -16.54 -1.09 -0.66
CA GLY A 69 -15.38 -1.63 0.05
C GLY A 69 -14.96 -3.02 -0.46
N LYS A 70 -15.91 -3.91 -0.73
CA LYS A 70 -15.61 -5.23 -1.33
C LYS A 70 -15.00 -5.10 -2.73
N VAL A 71 -15.53 -4.18 -3.54
CA VAL A 71 -14.96 -3.91 -4.87
C VAL A 71 -13.53 -3.40 -4.74
N ALA A 72 -13.29 -2.43 -3.85
CA ALA A 72 -11.95 -1.89 -3.57
C ALA A 72 -10.96 -3.00 -3.18
N LEU A 73 -11.34 -3.87 -2.24
CA LEU A 73 -10.50 -4.98 -1.79
C LEU A 73 -10.23 -5.99 -2.91
N GLY A 74 -11.18 -6.20 -3.80
CA GLY A 74 -10.97 -7.02 -5.00
C GLY A 74 -9.94 -6.44 -5.97
N ILE A 75 -9.93 -5.12 -6.15
CA ILE A 75 -8.94 -4.41 -6.97
C ILE A 75 -7.56 -4.49 -6.30
N ILE A 76 -7.48 -4.17 -5.01
CA ILE A 76 -6.24 -4.23 -4.23
C ILE A 76 -5.64 -5.65 -4.24
N ARG A 77 -6.48 -6.68 -4.14
CA ARG A 77 -6.02 -8.08 -4.25
C ARG A 77 -5.38 -8.35 -5.61
N ARG A 78 -6.02 -7.93 -6.71
CA ARG A 78 -5.46 -8.10 -8.07
C ARG A 78 -4.12 -7.41 -8.21
N HIS A 79 -4.06 -6.14 -7.80
CA HIS A 79 -2.85 -5.33 -7.83
C HIS A 79 -1.69 -6.04 -7.12
N ARG A 80 -1.85 -6.40 -5.85
CA ARG A 80 -0.82 -7.01 -5.02
C ARG A 80 -0.41 -8.42 -5.47
N LEU A 81 -1.33 -9.20 -6.04
CA LEU A 81 -0.97 -10.48 -6.64
C LEU A 81 -0.13 -10.31 -7.91
N TRP A 82 -0.41 -9.29 -8.72
CA TRP A 82 0.42 -8.96 -9.86
C TRP A 82 1.79 -8.45 -9.44
N GLU A 83 1.90 -7.55 -8.47
CA GLU A 83 3.19 -7.13 -7.92
C GLU A 83 4.01 -8.33 -7.45
N TYR A 84 3.39 -9.23 -6.68
CA TYR A 84 4.07 -10.45 -6.20
C TYR A 84 4.54 -11.34 -7.36
N PHE A 85 3.71 -11.52 -8.38
CA PHE A 85 4.07 -12.29 -9.57
C PHE A 85 5.23 -11.67 -10.34
N LEU A 86 5.17 -10.36 -10.57
CA LEU A 86 6.21 -9.62 -11.28
C LEU A 86 7.56 -9.72 -10.56
N ALA A 87 7.58 -9.49 -9.25
CA ALA A 87 8.80 -9.57 -8.45
C ALA A 87 9.33 -11.00 -8.36
N GLU A 88 8.49 -11.96 -7.94
CA GLU A 88 8.93 -13.31 -7.62
C GLU A 88 9.20 -14.18 -8.84
N LYS A 89 8.40 -14.06 -9.89
CA LYS A 89 8.48 -14.93 -11.07
C LYS A 89 9.19 -14.28 -12.24
N LEU A 90 8.94 -13.01 -12.49
CA LEU A 90 9.55 -12.29 -13.62
C LEU A 90 10.78 -11.47 -13.24
N LYS A 91 11.09 -11.36 -11.94
CA LYS A 91 12.28 -10.68 -11.40
C LYS A 91 12.34 -9.18 -11.74
N PHE A 92 11.18 -8.55 -11.83
CA PHE A 92 11.11 -7.10 -11.83
C PHE A 92 11.69 -6.55 -10.54
N THR A 93 12.30 -5.40 -10.61
CA THR A 93 12.83 -4.71 -9.43
C THR A 93 11.69 -4.18 -8.56
N TRP A 94 12.00 -3.91 -7.32
CA TRP A 94 11.04 -3.51 -6.30
C TRP A 94 10.30 -2.20 -6.62
N ASP A 95 10.97 -1.29 -7.32
CA ASP A 95 10.46 0.00 -7.78
C ASP A 95 9.66 -0.07 -9.10
N GLU A 96 9.90 -1.11 -9.93
CA GLU A 96 9.24 -1.27 -11.24
C GLU A 96 7.86 -1.94 -11.13
N VAL A 97 7.65 -2.83 -10.15
CA VAL A 97 6.46 -3.69 -10.07
C VAL A 97 5.16 -2.92 -9.98
N HIS A 98 5.16 -1.76 -9.31
CA HIS A 98 3.95 -0.99 -9.03
C HIS A 98 3.28 -0.47 -10.32
N GLU A 99 4.05 0.15 -11.21
CA GLU A 99 3.54 0.72 -12.47
C GLU A 99 2.94 -0.36 -13.37
N VAL A 100 3.64 -1.49 -13.53
CA VAL A 100 3.15 -2.60 -14.35
C VAL A 100 1.92 -3.27 -13.72
N ALA A 101 1.88 -3.40 -12.40
CA ALA A 101 0.73 -3.96 -11.71
C ALA A 101 -0.52 -3.07 -11.81
N GLU A 102 -0.38 -1.74 -11.89
CA GLU A 102 -1.50 -0.81 -12.14
C GLU A 102 -2.18 -1.09 -13.49
N ASP A 103 -1.43 -1.39 -14.53
CA ASP A 103 -2.00 -1.76 -15.83
C ASP A 103 -2.70 -3.12 -15.78
N LEU A 104 -2.12 -4.09 -15.08
CA LEU A 104 -2.62 -5.46 -15.00
C LEU A 104 -3.82 -5.63 -14.04
N GLU A 105 -3.99 -4.77 -13.05
CA GLU A 105 -5.05 -4.91 -12.04
C GLU A 105 -6.47 -4.81 -12.63
N HIS A 106 -6.61 -4.20 -13.81
CA HIS A 106 -7.90 -4.05 -14.50
C HIS A 106 -8.36 -5.31 -15.25
N VAL A 107 -7.53 -6.35 -15.28
CA VAL A 107 -7.93 -7.65 -15.80
C VAL A 107 -8.89 -8.32 -14.82
N SER A 108 -10.19 -8.29 -15.12
CA SER A 108 -11.28 -8.63 -14.18
C SER A 108 -11.70 -10.11 -14.17
N SER A 109 -10.94 -11.00 -14.82
CA SER A 109 -11.25 -12.45 -14.81
C SER A 109 -11.00 -13.07 -13.44
N LYS A 110 -12.09 -13.32 -12.68
CA LYS A 110 -12.00 -13.98 -11.37
C LYS A 110 -11.23 -15.30 -11.44
N LYS A 111 -11.50 -16.13 -12.48
CA LYS A 111 -10.82 -17.40 -12.66
C LYS A 111 -9.31 -17.23 -12.83
N LEU A 112 -8.87 -16.19 -13.57
CA LEU A 112 -7.45 -15.92 -13.76
C LEU A 112 -6.80 -15.55 -12.42
N ILE A 113 -7.43 -14.66 -11.65
CA ILE A 113 -6.89 -14.19 -10.37
C ILE A 113 -6.85 -15.33 -9.34
N ASP A 114 -7.87 -16.19 -9.28
CA ASP A 114 -7.86 -17.34 -8.38
C ASP A 114 -6.76 -18.35 -8.78
N LYS A 115 -6.51 -18.54 -10.08
CA LYS A 115 -5.41 -19.38 -10.58
C LYS A 115 -4.04 -18.76 -10.36
N LEU A 116 -3.92 -17.43 -10.46
CA LEU A 116 -2.69 -16.72 -10.13
C LEU A 116 -2.35 -16.90 -8.65
N ASP A 117 -3.31 -16.69 -7.77
CA ASP A 117 -3.14 -16.85 -6.32
C ASP A 117 -2.71 -18.28 -5.95
N GLU A 118 -3.37 -19.30 -6.54
CA GLU A 118 -2.99 -20.72 -6.39
C GLU A 118 -1.56 -20.98 -6.88
N PHE A 119 -1.21 -20.47 -8.07
CA PHE A 119 0.12 -20.64 -8.67
C PHE A 119 1.22 -20.00 -7.82
N LEU A 120 0.92 -18.90 -7.15
CA LEU A 120 1.84 -18.18 -6.26
C LEU A 120 1.92 -18.80 -4.86
N GLY A 121 1.11 -19.80 -4.53
CA GLY A 121 1.08 -20.46 -3.23
C GLY A 121 0.38 -19.65 -2.14
N PHE A 122 -0.61 -18.84 -2.51
CA PHE A 122 -1.42 -18.02 -1.62
C PHE A 122 -0.57 -17.04 -0.78
N PRO A 123 0.15 -16.11 -1.41
CA PRO A 123 0.98 -15.14 -0.71
C PRO A 123 0.12 -14.24 0.18
N ARG A 124 0.61 -13.92 1.38
CA ARG A 124 -0.11 -13.10 2.36
C ARG A 124 0.24 -11.62 2.28
N VAL A 125 1.42 -11.32 1.75
CA VAL A 125 1.93 -9.95 1.56
C VAL A 125 2.53 -9.79 0.17
N ASP A 126 2.48 -8.58 -0.35
CA ASP A 126 3.15 -8.20 -1.59
C ASP A 126 4.64 -7.93 -1.35
N PRO A 127 5.43 -7.57 -2.39
CA PRO A 127 6.85 -7.27 -2.24
C PRO A 127 7.16 -6.12 -1.28
N HIS A 128 6.22 -5.21 -1.04
CA HIS A 128 6.38 -4.05 -0.15
C HIS A 128 5.92 -4.33 1.28
N GLY A 129 5.43 -5.55 1.57
CA GLY A 129 4.93 -5.97 2.87
C GLY A 129 3.49 -5.57 3.15
N ASP A 130 2.74 -5.15 2.14
CA ASP A 130 1.32 -4.86 2.27
C ASP A 130 0.48 -6.14 2.23
N PRO A 131 -0.52 -6.30 3.12
CA PRO A 131 -1.30 -7.53 3.21
C PRO A 131 -2.19 -7.73 1.97
N ILE A 132 -2.08 -8.89 1.33
CA ILE A 132 -2.93 -9.27 0.18
C ILE A 132 -4.30 -9.70 0.71
N PRO A 133 -5.42 -9.05 0.29
CA PRO A 133 -6.76 -9.51 0.66
C PRO A 133 -7.03 -10.93 0.16
N ASP A 134 -7.65 -11.78 0.98
CA ASP A 134 -8.11 -13.10 0.53
C ASP A 134 -9.28 -12.99 -0.47
N ALA A 135 -9.74 -14.14 -1.00
CA ALA A 135 -10.87 -14.18 -1.95
C ALA A 135 -12.19 -13.64 -1.36
N HIS A 136 -12.29 -13.45 -0.05
CA HIS A 136 -13.44 -12.90 0.67
C HIS A 136 -13.23 -11.43 1.09
N GLY A 137 -12.09 -10.82 0.73
CA GLY A 137 -11.74 -9.46 1.09
C GLY A 137 -11.27 -9.30 2.55
N ARG A 138 -10.84 -10.36 3.22
CA ARG A 138 -10.24 -10.26 4.56
C ARG A 138 -8.74 -10.04 4.43
N MET A 139 -8.20 -9.19 5.28
CA MET A 139 -6.76 -8.94 5.38
C MET A 139 -6.27 -9.24 6.79
N GLU A 140 -5.14 -9.90 6.89
CA GLU A 140 -4.46 -10.04 8.19
C GLU A 140 -3.82 -8.71 8.56
N THR A 141 -4.14 -8.21 9.74
CA THR A 141 -3.50 -7.04 10.33
C THR A 141 -2.50 -7.49 11.38
N SER A 142 -1.22 -7.32 11.13
CA SER A 142 -0.19 -7.49 12.16
C SER A 142 0.05 -6.16 12.89
N LYS A 143 0.41 -6.23 14.17
CA LYS A 143 0.90 -5.05 14.90
C LYS A 143 2.21 -4.60 14.25
N LYS A 144 2.19 -3.44 13.64
CA LYS A 144 3.35 -2.80 13.02
C LYS A 144 3.72 -1.58 13.86
N ILE A 145 5.01 -1.34 14.02
CA ILE A 145 5.56 -0.17 14.73
C ILE A 145 6.35 0.62 13.68
N ILE A 146 6.19 1.93 13.66
CA ILE A 146 7.03 2.79 12.82
C ILE A 146 8.44 2.76 13.39
N LEU A 147 9.45 2.69 12.53
CA LEU A 147 10.84 2.56 12.96
C LEU A 147 11.30 3.70 13.88
N THR A 148 10.74 4.90 13.71
CA THR A 148 10.97 6.04 14.60
C THR A 148 10.48 5.80 16.03
N GLU A 149 9.48 4.95 16.22
CA GLU A 149 8.92 4.61 17.54
C GLU A 149 9.65 3.43 18.20
N LEU A 150 10.43 2.64 17.44
CA LEU A 150 11.14 1.48 17.95
C LEU A 150 12.15 1.92 19.02
N PRO A 151 12.13 1.36 20.25
CA PRO A 151 13.11 1.67 21.28
C PRO A 151 14.53 1.28 20.83
N ALA A 152 15.53 2.08 21.23
CA ALA A 152 16.92 1.74 20.97
C ALA A 152 17.30 0.41 21.67
N GLY A 153 18.13 -0.38 21.00
CA GLY A 153 18.56 -1.70 21.47
C GLY A 153 17.56 -2.83 21.20
N THR A 154 16.40 -2.53 20.61
CA THR A 154 15.37 -3.53 20.34
C THR A 154 15.54 -4.10 18.92
N PRO A 155 15.74 -5.43 18.77
CA PRO A 155 15.81 -6.05 17.44
C PRO A 155 14.42 -6.12 16.80
N ALA A 156 14.37 -5.82 15.52
CA ALA A 156 13.14 -5.86 14.74
C ALA A 156 13.39 -6.30 13.30
N VAL A 157 12.33 -6.64 12.60
CA VAL A 157 12.33 -6.99 11.16
C VAL A 157 11.52 -5.99 10.38
N VAL A 158 12.05 -5.49 9.28
CA VAL A 158 11.32 -4.64 8.36
C VAL A 158 10.14 -5.41 7.79
N SER A 159 8.94 -4.89 8.00
CA SER A 159 7.69 -5.58 7.65
C SER A 159 6.89 -4.90 6.53
N ASN A 160 7.09 -3.59 6.32
CA ASN A 160 6.37 -2.84 5.29
C ASN A 160 7.00 -1.46 5.06
N VAL A 161 6.77 -0.90 3.87
CA VAL A 161 7.15 0.47 3.51
C VAL A 161 5.90 1.27 3.14
N ILE A 162 5.74 2.46 3.73
CA ILE A 162 4.54 3.29 3.56
C ILE A 162 4.52 3.97 2.19
N ASN A 163 5.56 4.73 1.87
CA ASN A 163 5.68 5.43 0.60
C ASN A 163 6.49 4.58 -0.38
N GLN A 164 5.84 4.15 -1.44
CA GLN A 164 6.37 3.24 -2.46
C GLN A 164 6.78 4.01 -3.73
N SER A 165 7.14 5.31 -3.61
CA SER A 165 7.71 6.05 -4.74
C SER A 165 9.08 5.48 -5.11
N THR A 166 9.39 5.44 -6.41
CA THR A 166 10.66 4.95 -6.97
C THR A 166 11.87 5.50 -6.21
N ALA A 167 11.89 6.81 -5.93
CA ALA A 167 13.01 7.45 -5.21
C ALA A 167 13.24 6.91 -3.79
N ILE A 168 12.18 6.54 -3.06
CA ILE A 168 12.29 5.97 -1.72
C ILE A 168 12.72 4.50 -1.80
N LEU A 169 12.13 3.74 -2.71
CA LEU A 169 12.45 2.33 -2.89
C LEU A 169 13.91 2.14 -3.33
N GLU A 170 14.40 2.91 -4.31
CA GLU A 170 15.81 2.94 -4.70
C GLU A 170 16.75 3.28 -3.54
N LEU A 171 16.38 4.28 -2.71
CA LEU A 171 17.17 4.66 -1.54
C LEU A 171 17.22 3.54 -0.50
N LEU A 172 16.10 2.87 -0.25
CA LEU A 172 16.01 1.75 0.69
C LEU A 172 16.83 0.56 0.18
N GLU A 173 16.74 0.23 -1.10
CA GLU A 173 17.52 -0.83 -1.73
C GLU A 173 19.03 -0.54 -1.66
N HIS A 174 19.45 0.68 -2.00
CA HIS A 174 20.83 1.12 -1.86
C HIS A 174 21.36 0.95 -0.43
N LYS A 175 20.51 1.19 0.56
CA LYS A 175 20.85 0.98 1.98
C LYS A 175 20.66 -0.46 2.46
N LYS A 176 20.25 -1.38 1.58
CA LYS A 176 19.92 -2.79 1.90
C LYS A 176 18.83 -2.95 2.96
N ILE A 177 17.88 -2.03 2.96
CA ILE A 177 16.69 -2.05 3.82
C ILE A 177 15.52 -2.56 2.97
N ILE A 178 15.30 -3.85 2.96
CA ILE A 178 14.19 -4.51 2.24
C ILE A 178 13.29 -5.26 3.22
N ILE A 179 12.13 -5.70 2.78
CA ILE A 179 11.23 -6.52 3.61
C ILE A 179 11.96 -7.77 4.11
N GLY A 180 11.81 -8.08 5.39
CA GLY A 180 12.53 -9.16 6.05
C GLY A 180 13.92 -8.78 6.60
N THR A 181 14.43 -7.59 6.32
CA THR A 181 15.72 -7.14 6.88
C THR A 181 15.65 -7.04 8.40
N ARG A 182 16.54 -7.75 9.08
CA ARG A 182 16.72 -7.64 10.54
C ARG A 182 17.59 -6.44 10.86
N LEU A 183 17.08 -5.54 11.67
CA LEU A 183 17.78 -4.32 12.09
C LEU A 183 17.57 -4.03 13.58
N GLU A 184 18.38 -3.12 14.09
CA GLU A 184 18.31 -2.61 15.46
C GLU A 184 18.61 -1.11 15.42
N VAL A 185 17.80 -0.30 16.10
CA VAL A 185 18.10 1.13 16.33
C VAL A 185 19.15 1.21 17.44
N LYS A 186 20.31 1.76 17.14
CA LYS A 186 21.41 1.95 18.11
C LYS A 186 21.26 3.25 18.87
N LYS A 187 20.88 4.32 18.18
CA LYS A 187 20.76 5.65 18.77
C LYS A 187 19.73 6.47 17.99
N LYS A 188 19.03 7.36 18.67
CA LYS A 188 18.22 8.43 18.12
C LYS A 188 18.90 9.76 18.46
N PHE A 189 19.08 10.62 17.46
CA PHE A 189 19.71 11.93 17.65
C PHE A 189 18.62 12.99 17.89
N GLU A 190 18.73 13.73 18.99
CA GLU A 190 17.72 14.73 19.36
C GLU A 190 17.73 15.96 18.43
N PHE A 191 18.87 16.26 17.79
CA PHE A 191 19.05 17.45 17.00
C PHE A 191 18.22 17.46 15.71
N ASP A 192 18.22 16.35 14.98
CA ASP A 192 17.58 16.21 13.67
C ASP A 192 16.67 14.98 13.59
N GLU A 193 16.43 14.33 14.74
CA GLU A 193 15.63 13.11 14.88
C GLU A 193 16.11 11.94 14.00
N SER A 194 17.31 12.03 13.42
CA SER A 194 17.89 10.92 12.64
C SER A 194 18.17 9.71 13.52
N LEU A 195 18.21 8.53 12.90
CA LEU A 195 18.42 7.26 13.59
C LEU A 195 19.71 6.61 13.12
N GLU A 196 20.55 6.20 14.07
CA GLU A 196 21.64 5.27 13.80
C GLU A 196 21.09 3.85 13.90
N ILE A 197 21.15 3.10 12.81
CA ILE A 197 20.67 1.72 12.73
C ILE A 197 21.80 0.77 12.39
N ARG A 198 21.66 -0.50 12.80
CA ARG A 198 22.55 -1.59 12.42
C ARG A 198 21.76 -2.73 11.77
N ILE A 199 22.21 -3.19 10.62
CA ILE A 199 21.67 -4.34 9.90
C ILE A 199 22.59 -5.54 10.13
N GLY A 200 22.10 -6.55 10.82
CA GLY A 200 22.86 -7.76 11.11
C GLY A 200 24.22 -7.48 11.76
N ARG A 201 25.32 -7.91 11.12
CA ARG A 201 26.70 -7.71 11.57
C ARG A 201 27.42 -6.53 10.89
N GLN A 202 26.71 -5.74 10.06
CA GLN A 202 27.32 -4.61 9.38
C GLN A 202 27.60 -3.44 10.36
N PRO A 203 28.53 -2.52 10.02
CA PRO A 203 28.68 -1.27 10.76
C PRO A 203 27.36 -0.50 10.84
N ALA A 204 27.14 0.18 11.96
CA ALA A 204 25.98 1.06 12.09
C ALA A 204 26.11 2.27 11.16
N PHE A 205 24.99 2.75 10.64
CA PHE A 205 24.91 3.92 9.78
C PHE A 205 23.65 4.74 10.09
N THR A 206 23.70 6.01 9.72
CA THR A 206 22.59 6.93 10.01
C THR A 206 21.60 6.98 8.84
N ILE A 207 20.32 7.03 9.17
CA ILE A 207 19.21 7.34 8.25
C ILE A 207 18.46 8.57 8.75
N SER A 208 17.89 9.35 7.84
CA SER A 208 17.07 10.50 8.20
C SER A 208 15.77 10.08 8.91
N HIS A 209 15.23 10.97 9.73
CA HIS A 209 13.91 10.81 10.33
C HIS A 209 12.83 10.52 9.27
N GLN A 210 12.82 11.32 8.20
CA GLN A 210 11.89 11.17 7.09
C GLN A 210 11.93 9.77 6.44
N LEU A 211 13.12 9.16 6.29
CA LEU A 211 13.22 7.81 5.79
C LEU A 211 12.70 6.81 6.81
N ALA A 212 13.02 6.98 8.09
CA ALA A 212 12.61 6.08 9.15
C ALA A 212 11.08 6.06 9.39
N GLU A 213 10.39 7.19 9.21
CA GLU A 213 8.93 7.28 9.26
C GLU A 213 8.23 6.44 8.18
N ASN A 214 8.93 6.13 7.09
CA ASN A 214 8.39 5.31 6.01
C ASN A 214 8.56 3.80 6.21
N ILE A 215 9.21 3.38 7.29
CA ILE A 215 9.53 1.97 7.54
C ILE A 215 8.70 1.46 8.71
N PHE A 216 7.89 0.43 8.46
CA PHE A 216 7.29 -0.35 9.53
C PHE A 216 8.14 -1.56 9.87
N VAL A 217 8.20 -1.87 11.15
CA VAL A 217 8.90 -3.02 11.69
C VAL A 217 8.00 -3.87 12.59
N GLN A 218 8.37 -5.13 12.77
CA GLN A 218 7.80 -6.05 13.74
C GLN A 218 8.90 -6.48 14.71
N LEU A 219 8.54 -6.62 15.96
CA LEU A 219 9.46 -7.18 16.98
C LEU A 219 9.77 -8.63 16.66
N VAL A 220 11.01 -9.04 16.92
CA VAL A 220 11.49 -10.43 16.73
C VAL A 220 11.28 -11.22 18.01
#